data_8c30fba7b5013574e9f264687c2b2c80
#
_entry.id   8c30fba7b5013574e9f264687c2b2c80
#
_cell.length_a   1.000
_cell.length_b   1.000
_cell.length_c   1.000
_cell.angle_alpha   90.00
_cell.angle_beta   90.00
_cell.angle_gamma   90.00
#
_symmetry.space_group_name_H-M   'P 1'
#
loop_
_entity.id
_entity.type
_entity.pdbx_description
1 polymer ?
#
loop_
_entity_poly.entity_id
_entity_poly.type
_entity_poly.pdbx_seq_one_letter_code
_entity_poly.pdbx_strand_id
1 'polypeptide(L)'
;EADPTDGAALARLVAGCDAVIVALGVDTTRPTTLFSDATRALIPAMARAGVRRLIAVTGVGAGETRGHGGWLYDRIVFPLVTRNRYADKERQEALIRDSGLDWTILRPAAFAAKRGAAPFEAHATVAPDLVLRSVTREEVARFALDALEQGGWIGETPFIGRR
;
A
#
# COMPACT_ATOMS: atom_id res chain seq x y z
N GLU A 1 18.41 8.86 8.27
CA GLU A 1 17.24 9.52 7.67
C GLU A 1 17.58 9.85 6.22
N ALA A 2 16.66 9.59 5.29
CA ALA A 2 16.86 9.80 3.86
C ALA A 2 15.57 10.26 3.21
N ASP A 3 15.70 11.07 2.15
CA ASP A 3 14.58 11.43 1.29
C ASP A 3 14.15 10.19 0.48
N PRO A 4 12.87 9.77 0.54
CA PRO A 4 12.40 8.60 -0.20
C PRO A 4 12.40 8.80 -1.73
N THR A 5 12.67 9.99 -2.23
CA THR A 5 12.82 10.28 -3.67
C THR A 5 14.27 10.33 -4.13
N ASP A 6 15.24 10.27 -3.20
CA ASP A 6 16.66 10.22 -3.51
C ASP A 6 17.11 8.78 -3.85
N GLY A 7 17.25 8.50 -5.14
CA GLY A 7 17.68 7.19 -5.62
C GLY A 7 19.07 6.74 -5.15
N ALA A 8 19.98 7.69 -4.88
CA ALA A 8 21.30 7.35 -4.35
C ALA A 8 21.24 6.95 -2.87
N ALA A 9 20.41 7.64 -2.09
CA ALA A 9 20.14 7.26 -0.71
C ALA A 9 19.42 5.91 -0.63
N LEU A 10 18.41 5.69 -1.46
CA LEU A 10 17.70 4.41 -1.55
C LEU A 10 18.64 3.25 -1.94
N ALA A 11 19.53 3.45 -2.90
CA ALA A 11 20.50 2.41 -3.29
C ALA A 11 21.38 1.95 -2.11
N ARG A 12 21.78 2.88 -1.25
CA ARG A 12 22.52 2.53 -0.02
C ARG A 12 21.66 1.80 1.02
N LEU A 13 20.39 2.18 1.14
CA LEU A 13 19.48 1.62 2.12
C LEU A 13 19.03 0.19 1.77
N VAL A 14 18.81 -0.10 0.49
CA VAL A 14 18.35 -1.42 0.05
C VAL A 14 19.48 -2.44 -0.12
N ALA A 15 20.74 -2.01 -0.11
CA ALA A 15 21.86 -2.92 -0.24
C ALA A 15 21.92 -3.93 0.92
N GLY A 16 21.90 -5.23 0.58
CA GLY A 16 21.93 -6.33 1.56
C GLY A 16 20.59 -6.60 2.26
N CYS A 17 19.51 -5.99 1.81
CA CYS A 17 18.17 -6.34 2.27
C CYS A 17 17.60 -7.53 1.48
N ASP A 18 16.79 -8.35 2.13
CA ASP A 18 16.03 -9.44 1.48
C ASP A 18 14.74 -8.94 0.84
N ALA A 19 14.15 -7.89 1.41
CA ALA A 19 12.88 -7.31 0.96
C ALA A 19 12.76 -5.83 1.34
N VAL A 20 11.81 -5.12 0.72
CA VAL A 20 11.46 -3.74 1.05
C VAL A 20 9.97 -3.63 1.36
N ILE A 21 9.63 -2.93 2.45
CA ILE A 21 8.25 -2.53 2.75
C ILE A 21 8.14 -1.01 2.60
N VAL A 22 7.25 -0.56 1.71
CA VAL A 22 6.94 0.86 1.50
C VAL A 22 5.64 1.20 2.22
N ALA A 23 5.73 1.98 3.30
CA ALA A 23 4.60 2.42 4.11
C ALA A 23 4.57 3.96 4.23
N LEU A 24 4.73 4.65 3.10
CA LEU A 24 4.74 6.11 3.05
C LEU A 24 3.35 6.70 3.30
N GLY A 25 3.33 7.82 3.99
CA GLY A 25 2.16 8.64 4.22
C GLY A 25 2.45 10.12 3.97
N VAL A 26 1.42 10.89 3.68
CA VAL A 26 1.48 12.36 3.60
C VAL A 26 0.36 12.97 4.43
N ASP A 27 0.65 14.08 5.08
CA ASP A 27 -0.32 14.87 5.81
C ASP A 27 -0.72 16.10 4.99
N THR A 28 -1.33 15.86 3.82
CA THR A 28 -1.83 16.92 2.95
C THR A 28 -3.07 16.46 2.17
N THR A 29 -3.97 17.41 1.88
CA THR A 29 -5.10 17.22 0.95
C THR A 29 -4.78 17.73 -0.45
N ARG A 30 -3.64 18.41 -0.63
CA ARG A 30 -3.20 18.93 -1.94
C ARG A 30 -2.73 17.79 -2.85
N PRO A 31 -2.69 18.00 -4.16
CA PRO A 31 -2.04 17.07 -5.09
C PRO A 31 -0.61 16.77 -4.65
N THR A 32 -0.20 15.52 -4.79
CA THR A 32 1.16 15.06 -4.45
C THR A 32 1.64 14.07 -5.50
N THR A 33 2.95 13.95 -5.65
CA THR A 33 3.63 12.94 -6.47
C THR A 33 4.60 12.09 -5.63
N LEU A 34 4.59 12.26 -4.29
CA LEU A 34 5.57 11.63 -3.41
C LEU A 34 5.59 10.11 -3.57
N PHE A 35 4.43 9.47 -3.65
CA PHE A 35 4.36 8.00 -3.72
C PHE A 35 4.90 7.47 -5.05
N SER A 36 4.51 8.09 -6.17
CA SER A 36 5.00 7.70 -7.50
C SER A 36 6.48 8.07 -7.69
N ASP A 37 6.95 9.21 -7.18
CA ASP A 37 8.35 9.62 -7.30
C ASP A 37 9.26 8.75 -6.45
N ALA A 38 8.88 8.45 -5.20
CA ALA A 38 9.60 7.50 -4.35
C ALA A 38 9.70 6.11 -4.99
N THR A 39 8.62 5.65 -5.63
CA THR A 39 8.61 4.36 -6.30
C THR A 39 9.49 4.34 -7.55
N ARG A 40 9.49 5.42 -8.35
CA ARG A 40 10.43 5.56 -9.49
C ARG A 40 11.89 5.53 -9.06
N ALA A 41 12.21 6.09 -7.90
CA ALA A 41 13.57 6.05 -7.36
C ALA A 41 13.92 4.68 -6.77
N LEU A 42 12.95 4.01 -6.11
CA LEU A 42 13.15 2.74 -5.42
C LEU A 42 13.33 1.56 -6.37
N ILE A 43 12.51 1.42 -7.41
CA ILE A 43 12.55 0.27 -8.32
C ILE A 43 13.95 0.05 -8.92
N PRO A 44 14.63 1.07 -9.51
CA PRO A 44 15.99 0.89 -10.00
C PRO A 44 17.01 0.60 -8.90
N ALA A 45 16.81 1.13 -7.68
CA ALA A 45 17.68 0.86 -6.55
C ALA A 45 17.60 -0.62 -6.12
N MET A 46 16.39 -1.16 -6.02
CA MET A 46 16.15 -2.58 -5.73
C MET A 46 16.75 -3.49 -6.83
N ALA A 47 16.52 -3.15 -8.10
CA ALA A 47 17.06 -3.93 -9.23
C ALA A 47 18.58 -4.00 -9.20
N ARG A 48 19.28 -2.88 -8.95
CA ARG A 48 20.75 -2.84 -8.82
C ARG A 48 21.27 -3.64 -7.63
N ALA A 49 20.51 -3.68 -6.52
CA ALA A 49 20.87 -4.43 -5.32
C ALA A 49 20.50 -5.93 -5.39
N GLY A 50 19.80 -6.37 -6.46
CA GLY A 50 19.28 -7.74 -6.56
C GLY A 50 18.12 -8.05 -5.63
N VAL A 51 17.49 -7.03 -5.00
CA VAL A 51 16.37 -7.19 -4.09
C VAL A 51 15.08 -7.22 -4.91
N ARG A 52 14.36 -8.34 -4.86
CA ARG A 52 13.17 -8.55 -5.69
C ARG A 52 11.85 -8.37 -4.94
N ARG A 53 11.82 -8.65 -3.64
CA ARG A 53 10.59 -8.67 -2.84
C ARG A 53 10.19 -7.28 -2.39
N LEU A 54 9.01 -6.82 -2.82
CA LEU A 54 8.45 -5.51 -2.49
C LEU A 54 7.05 -5.65 -1.90
N ILE A 55 6.79 -5.05 -0.75
CA ILE A 55 5.43 -4.83 -0.24
C ILE A 55 5.16 -3.33 -0.20
N ALA A 56 4.08 -2.89 -0.81
CA ALA A 56 3.65 -1.49 -0.77
C ALA A 56 2.29 -1.34 -0.10
N VAL A 57 2.16 -0.39 0.82
CA VAL A 57 0.90 -0.10 1.51
C VAL A 57 0.23 1.09 0.84
N THR A 58 -0.91 0.84 0.20
CA THR A 58 -1.70 1.89 -0.47
C THR A 58 -2.97 2.22 0.33
N GLY A 59 -4.09 1.55 0.09
CA GLY A 59 -5.30 1.70 0.92
C GLY A 59 -6.61 1.61 0.13
N VAL A 60 -7.72 1.55 0.87
CA VAL A 60 -9.08 1.60 0.33
C VAL A 60 -9.31 2.90 -0.45
N GLY A 61 -9.77 2.79 -1.69
CA GLY A 61 -9.94 3.93 -2.60
C GLY A 61 -8.97 3.91 -3.78
N ALA A 62 -8.00 2.99 -3.81
CA ALA A 62 -7.17 2.69 -4.98
C ALA A 62 -7.79 1.53 -5.78
N GLY A 63 -7.81 1.66 -7.12
CA GLY A 63 -8.31 0.61 -8.02
C GLY A 63 -9.71 0.11 -7.65
N GLU A 64 -9.88 -1.22 -7.61
CA GLU A 64 -11.15 -1.90 -7.38
C GLU A 64 -11.71 -1.69 -5.96
N THR A 65 -10.91 -1.23 -5.00
CA THR A 65 -11.40 -0.95 -3.64
C THR A 65 -12.11 0.40 -3.51
N ARG A 66 -12.17 1.19 -4.57
CA ARG A 66 -12.95 2.44 -4.59
C ARG A 66 -14.43 2.12 -4.46
N GLY A 67 -15.11 2.71 -3.47
CA GLY A 67 -16.52 2.43 -3.16
C GLY A 67 -16.73 1.33 -2.12
N HIS A 68 -15.64 0.75 -1.58
CA HIS A 68 -15.69 -0.35 -0.60
C HIS A 68 -15.25 0.05 0.81
N GLY A 69 -15.08 1.35 1.07
CA GLY A 69 -14.74 1.90 2.39
C GLY A 69 -15.96 2.18 3.30
N GLY A 70 -17.15 1.95 2.78
CA GLY A 70 -18.43 2.26 3.45
C GLY A 70 -18.97 3.65 3.11
N TRP A 71 -20.28 3.83 3.22
CA TRP A 71 -21.00 5.00 2.71
C TRP A 71 -20.40 6.34 3.11
N LEU A 72 -20.07 6.52 4.39
CA LEU A 72 -19.51 7.77 4.91
C LEU A 72 -18.13 8.06 4.31
N TYR A 73 -17.27 7.05 4.24
CA TYR A 73 -15.93 7.18 3.66
C TYR A 73 -16.01 7.51 2.17
N ASP A 74 -16.77 6.74 1.42
CA ASP A 74 -16.80 6.85 -0.05
C ASP A 74 -17.47 8.14 -0.54
N ARG A 75 -18.49 8.64 0.22
CA ARG A 75 -19.30 9.80 -0.19
C ARG A 75 -18.75 11.13 0.33
N ILE A 76 -18.04 11.13 1.45
CA ILE A 76 -17.59 12.35 2.11
C ILE A 76 -16.06 12.39 2.22
N VAL A 77 -15.44 11.40 2.87
CA VAL A 77 -14.01 11.45 3.17
C VAL A 77 -13.18 11.32 1.89
N PHE A 78 -13.52 10.37 1.03
CA PHE A 78 -12.76 10.12 -0.19
C PHE A 78 -12.70 11.36 -1.11
N PRO A 79 -13.82 11.96 -1.56
CA PRO A 79 -13.78 13.08 -2.49
C PRO A 79 -13.18 14.36 -1.93
N LEU A 80 -13.36 14.61 -0.62
CA LEU A 80 -12.94 15.87 0.00
C LEU A 80 -11.53 15.82 0.59
N VAL A 81 -11.06 14.66 1.05
CA VAL A 81 -9.83 14.55 1.83
C VAL A 81 -8.77 13.70 1.14
N THR A 82 -9.15 12.56 0.53
CA THR A 82 -8.17 11.54 0.13
C THR A 82 -7.97 11.42 -1.39
N ARG A 83 -8.85 12.00 -2.21
CA ARG A 83 -8.83 11.87 -3.68
C ARG A 83 -7.45 12.14 -4.30
N ASN A 84 -6.80 13.23 -3.92
CA ASN A 84 -5.52 13.62 -4.48
C ASN A 84 -4.40 12.63 -4.11
N ARG A 85 -4.41 12.12 -2.87
CA ARG A 85 -3.49 11.08 -2.41
C ARG A 85 -3.66 9.79 -3.21
N TYR A 86 -4.91 9.37 -3.43
CA TYR A 86 -5.19 8.13 -4.14
C TYR A 86 -4.89 8.21 -5.64
N ALA A 87 -5.03 9.39 -6.25
CA ALA A 87 -4.56 9.60 -7.62
C ALA A 87 -3.05 9.32 -7.77
N ASP A 88 -2.24 9.68 -6.78
CA ASP A 88 -0.81 9.35 -6.79
C ASP A 88 -0.53 7.89 -6.40
N LYS A 89 -1.29 7.33 -5.46
CA LYS A 89 -1.19 5.91 -5.11
C LYS A 89 -1.56 5.00 -6.30
N GLU A 90 -2.51 5.38 -7.13
CA GLU A 90 -2.82 4.65 -8.38
C GLU A 90 -1.63 4.68 -9.35
N ARG A 91 -0.94 5.83 -9.49
CA ARG A 91 0.32 5.91 -10.26
C ARG A 91 1.42 5.05 -9.65
N GLN A 92 1.55 5.05 -8.32
CA GLN A 92 2.46 4.18 -7.60
C GLN A 92 2.19 2.71 -7.90
N GLU A 93 0.93 2.27 -7.80
CA GLU A 93 0.55 0.88 -8.06
C GLU A 93 0.84 0.45 -9.51
N ALA A 94 0.59 1.33 -10.49
CA ALA A 94 0.93 1.06 -11.89
C ALA A 94 2.44 0.82 -12.06
N LEU A 95 3.28 1.70 -11.50
CA LEU A 95 4.74 1.55 -11.53
C LEU A 95 5.21 0.23 -10.88
N ILE A 96 4.58 -0.16 -9.77
CA ILE A 96 4.91 -1.41 -9.08
C ILE A 96 4.53 -2.62 -9.93
N ARG A 97 3.34 -2.63 -10.55
CA ARG A 97 2.90 -3.75 -11.42
C ARG A 97 3.83 -3.92 -12.63
N ASP A 98 4.33 -2.83 -13.20
CA ASP A 98 5.20 -2.84 -14.36
C ASP A 98 6.69 -3.09 -14.02
N SER A 99 7.04 -3.19 -12.72
CA SER A 99 8.43 -3.22 -12.26
C SER A 99 9.17 -4.53 -12.51
N GLY A 100 8.46 -5.64 -12.73
CA GLY A 100 9.04 -6.98 -12.76
C GLY A 100 9.56 -7.50 -11.42
N LEU A 101 9.24 -6.83 -10.31
CA LEU A 101 9.55 -7.27 -8.94
C LEU A 101 8.53 -8.30 -8.45
N ASP A 102 8.88 -9.01 -7.38
CA ASP A 102 7.98 -9.91 -6.66
C ASP A 102 7.16 -9.07 -5.67
N TRP A 103 6.19 -8.34 -6.20
CA TRP A 103 5.46 -7.32 -5.45
C TRP A 103 4.16 -7.83 -4.79
N THR A 104 3.77 -7.16 -3.70
CA THR A 104 2.42 -7.22 -3.10
C THR A 104 1.96 -5.80 -2.79
N ILE A 105 0.75 -5.44 -3.17
CA ILE A 105 0.17 -4.12 -2.87
C ILE A 105 -0.93 -4.30 -1.84
N LEU A 106 -0.67 -3.92 -0.59
CA LEU A 106 -1.66 -3.98 0.47
C LEU A 106 -2.61 -2.79 0.38
N ARG A 107 -3.91 -3.08 0.32
CA ARG A 107 -4.97 -2.08 0.36
C ARG A 107 -5.74 -2.17 1.68
N PRO A 108 -5.22 -1.59 2.77
CA PRO A 108 -5.92 -1.59 4.04
C PRO A 108 -7.21 -0.76 3.98
N ALA A 109 -8.24 -1.21 4.71
CA ALA A 109 -9.40 -0.42 5.07
C ALA A 109 -9.00 0.83 5.88
N ALA A 110 -9.95 1.67 6.27
CA ALA A 110 -9.67 2.86 7.06
C ALA A 110 -8.96 2.52 8.39
N PHE A 111 -7.91 3.26 8.73
CA PHE A 111 -7.17 3.01 9.97
C PHE A 111 -7.99 3.37 11.20
N ALA A 112 -8.06 2.43 12.15
CA ALA A 112 -8.67 2.61 13.47
C ALA A 112 -7.59 2.56 14.57
N ALA A 113 -7.83 3.30 15.65
CA ALA A 113 -6.94 3.31 16.80
C ALA A 113 -7.00 2.01 17.62
N LYS A 114 -8.16 1.32 17.58
CA LYS A 114 -8.41 0.08 18.33
C LYS A 114 -8.91 -1.00 17.39
N ARG A 115 -8.55 -2.23 17.71
CA ARG A 115 -9.02 -3.43 17.03
C ARG A 115 -10.53 -3.59 17.23
N GLY A 116 -11.26 -3.78 16.12
CA GLY A 116 -12.69 -4.12 16.15
C GLY A 116 -12.93 -5.58 16.56
N ALA A 117 -14.20 -5.89 16.92
CA ALA A 117 -14.60 -7.24 17.32
C ALA A 117 -14.74 -8.22 16.14
N ALA A 118 -15.08 -7.71 14.93
CA ALA A 118 -15.21 -8.55 13.75
C ALA A 118 -13.89 -9.25 13.37
N PRO A 119 -13.91 -10.42 12.72
CA PRO A 119 -12.71 -11.10 12.26
C PRO A 119 -11.90 -10.22 11.28
N PHE A 120 -10.59 -10.38 11.27
CA PHE A 120 -9.74 -9.83 10.23
C PHE A 120 -9.89 -10.66 8.97
N GLU A 121 -10.05 -9.99 7.84
CA GLU A 121 -10.21 -10.60 6.52
C GLU A 121 -9.17 -10.05 5.55
N ALA A 122 -8.76 -10.89 4.59
CA ALA A 122 -7.90 -10.50 3.46
C ALA A 122 -8.47 -11.11 2.17
N HIS A 123 -8.70 -10.27 1.18
CA HIS A 123 -9.34 -10.66 -0.07
C HIS A 123 -8.47 -10.28 -1.26
N ALA A 124 -8.06 -11.24 -2.09
CA ALA A 124 -7.38 -11.00 -3.36
C ALA A 124 -8.32 -10.36 -4.39
N THR A 125 -9.60 -10.71 -4.33
CA THR A 125 -10.65 -10.19 -5.21
C THR A 125 -11.67 -9.42 -4.41
N VAL A 126 -12.07 -8.25 -4.90
CA VAL A 126 -13.07 -7.39 -4.25
C VAL A 126 -14.44 -7.69 -4.83
N ALA A 127 -15.27 -8.44 -4.09
CA ALA A 127 -16.66 -8.68 -4.47
C ALA A 127 -17.48 -7.38 -4.39
N PRO A 128 -18.53 -7.20 -5.23
CA PRO A 128 -19.30 -5.95 -5.29
C PRO A 128 -19.95 -5.51 -3.96
N ASP A 129 -20.27 -6.46 -3.09
CA ASP A 129 -20.87 -6.23 -1.77
C ASP A 129 -19.86 -6.25 -0.61
N LEU A 130 -18.58 -6.48 -0.91
CA LEU A 130 -17.54 -6.49 0.12
C LEU A 130 -17.28 -5.08 0.64
N VAL A 131 -17.49 -4.87 1.95
CA VAL A 131 -17.13 -3.63 2.64
C VAL A 131 -16.27 -3.97 3.85
N LEU A 132 -15.03 -3.47 3.86
CA LEU A 132 -14.16 -3.53 5.03
C LEU A 132 -14.03 -2.12 5.62
N ARG A 133 -14.42 -1.95 6.89
CA ARG A 133 -14.57 -0.64 7.53
C ARG A 133 -13.33 -0.18 8.27
N SER A 134 -12.59 -1.12 8.85
CA SER A 134 -11.47 -0.74 9.70
C SER A 134 -10.35 -1.77 9.74
N VAL A 135 -9.13 -1.27 10.03
CA VAL A 135 -7.95 -2.07 10.33
C VAL A 135 -7.01 -1.26 11.22
N THR A 136 -6.25 -1.90 12.09
CA THR A 136 -5.19 -1.22 12.85
C THR A 136 -3.84 -1.24 12.10
N ARG A 137 -2.95 -0.31 12.44
CA ARG A 137 -1.59 -0.30 11.88
C ARG A 137 -0.82 -1.57 12.22
N GLU A 138 -1.02 -2.09 13.44
CA GLU A 138 -0.41 -3.35 13.88
C GLU A 138 -0.86 -4.54 13.02
N GLU A 139 -2.14 -4.63 12.69
CA GLU A 139 -2.67 -5.70 11.83
C GLU A 139 -2.10 -5.61 10.40
N VAL A 140 -1.97 -4.42 9.84
CA VAL A 140 -1.32 -4.22 8.54
C VAL A 140 0.15 -4.62 8.58
N ALA A 141 0.88 -4.22 9.64
CA ALA A 141 2.29 -4.58 9.80
C ALA A 141 2.47 -6.09 9.93
N ARG A 142 1.65 -6.75 10.77
CA ARG A 142 1.67 -8.21 10.92
C ARG A 142 1.38 -8.92 9.61
N PHE A 143 0.33 -8.50 8.89
CA PHE A 143 0.00 -9.09 7.59
C PHE A 143 1.13 -8.92 6.57
N ALA A 144 1.80 -7.75 6.56
CA ALA A 144 2.94 -7.52 5.69
C ALA A 144 4.12 -8.45 6.01
N LEU A 145 4.41 -8.66 7.30
CA LEU A 145 5.46 -9.59 7.74
C LEU A 145 5.11 -11.04 7.42
N ASP A 146 3.88 -11.47 7.71
CA ASP A 146 3.40 -12.82 7.38
C ASP A 146 3.49 -13.10 5.86
N ALA A 147 3.15 -12.10 5.02
CA ALA A 147 3.27 -12.19 3.56
C ALA A 147 4.73 -12.30 3.09
N LEU A 148 5.69 -11.70 3.80
CA LEU A 148 7.13 -11.87 3.53
C LEU A 148 7.62 -13.26 3.94
N GLU A 149 7.34 -13.67 5.18
CA GLU A 149 7.85 -14.92 5.76
C GLU A 149 7.30 -16.16 5.06
N GLN A 150 6.01 -16.12 4.66
CA GLN A 150 5.34 -17.24 4.00
C GLN A 150 5.50 -17.22 2.47
N GLY A 151 6.05 -16.14 1.90
CA GLY A 151 6.19 -15.98 0.44
C GLY A 151 4.86 -15.84 -0.31
N GLY A 152 3.79 -15.44 0.40
CA GLY A 152 2.45 -15.30 -0.17
C GLY A 152 2.19 -13.95 -0.85
N TRP A 153 1.05 -13.88 -1.55
CA TRP A 153 0.49 -12.65 -2.15
C TRP A 153 1.38 -11.99 -3.22
N ILE A 154 2.30 -12.74 -3.85
CA ILE A 154 3.14 -12.21 -4.93
C ILE A 154 2.28 -11.96 -6.17
N GLY A 155 2.36 -10.75 -6.73
CA GLY A 155 1.56 -10.32 -7.87
C GLY A 155 0.10 -9.96 -7.53
N GLU A 156 -0.22 -9.82 -6.23
CA GLU A 156 -1.59 -9.60 -5.78
C GLU A 156 -1.79 -8.27 -5.04
N THR A 157 -3.06 -7.85 -4.97
CA THR A 157 -3.47 -6.59 -4.32
C THR A 157 -4.50 -6.86 -3.20
N PRO A 158 -4.13 -7.56 -2.10
CA PRO A 158 -5.07 -7.91 -1.07
C PRO A 158 -5.72 -6.67 -0.42
N PHE A 159 -7.07 -6.67 -0.40
CA PHE A 159 -7.88 -5.75 0.39
C PHE A 159 -8.05 -6.34 1.80
N ILE A 160 -7.58 -5.62 2.81
CA ILE A 160 -7.48 -6.14 4.18
C ILE A 160 -8.18 -5.25 5.19
N GLY A 161 -8.84 -5.89 6.16
CA GLY A 161 -9.54 -5.18 7.23
C GLY A 161 -10.61 -6.02 7.90
N ARG A 162 -11.61 -5.34 8.46
CA ARG A 162 -12.77 -5.92 9.15
C ARG A 162 -14.06 -5.34 8.60
N ARG A 163 -15.09 -6.14 8.59
CA ARG A 163 -16.46 -5.71 8.24
C ARG A 163 -17.07 -4.78 9.29
#